data_bca0ea8825ad41f51b90d8b43ecd558e
#
_entry.id   bca0ea8825ad41f51b90d8b43ecd558e
#
_cell.length_a   1.000
_cell.length_b   1.000
_cell.length_c   1.000
_cell.angle_alpha   90.00
_cell.angle_beta   90.00
_cell.angle_gamma   90.00
#
_symmetry.space_group_name_H-M   'P 1'
#
loop_
_entity.id
_entity.type
_entity.pdbx_description
1 polymer ?
#
loop_
_entity_poly.entity_id
_entity_poly.type
_entity_poly.pdbx_seq_one_letter_code
_entity_poly.pdbx_strand_id
1 'polypeptide(L)'
;DGCRGLQTLDVSKFDTSKVTGMIYMFRDCSGLQTLDVTKFNTSQVTYMWNMFSGCSGLQTLDLSNFDTSQVTNTDEMFDNCDALKKITLGAKSIFGTKTNTNLPSIADTSLYTGRWIGVNTSNTYSDSNTFMSNYDGSVPDTYVWEKASVLNSTLEPSSVRVHSESEVEWTWKITNSSSKSAENVYSDITLPEGLKIDKNSVKKNNLPVSVDDINGMNNLGTLSSNETVTFTFKTIVSGKPDKWLELMGKVTWEDNGIRTVNSSNKVKIIDEEQKDKGNQTNDLELLSVPVGFRYGILNKSNTPQTIHLNARNYQTHTNVVTDGFYTRLRDDRTKDNGWKLTAQLSDFSDE
;
A
#
# COMPACT_ATOMS: atom_id res chain seq x y z
N ASP A 1 -37.03 -16.67 -12.99
CA ASP A 1 -36.86 -15.32 -13.51
C ASP A 1 -37.39 -14.30 -12.50
N GLY A 2 -36.62 -13.27 -12.15
CA GLY A 2 -37.06 -12.15 -11.32
C GLY A 2 -37.22 -12.42 -9.82
N CYS A 3 -36.70 -13.52 -9.28
CA CYS A 3 -36.84 -13.89 -7.86
C CYS A 3 -35.80 -13.15 -6.98
N ARG A 4 -35.86 -11.82 -6.97
CA ARG A 4 -34.84 -10.94 -6.35
C ARG A 4 -34.67 -11.11 -4.83
N GLY A 5 -35.72 -11.51 -4.13
CA GLY A 5 -35.69 -11.74 -2.68
C GLY A 5 -35.24 -13.14 -2.26
N LEU A 6 -35.00 -14.04 -3.22
CA LEU A 6 -34.64 -15.41 -2.95
C LEU A 6 -33.17 -15.51 -2.56
N GLN A 7 -32.87 -15.90 -1.33
CA GLN A 7 -31.49 -16.02 -0.83
C GLN A 7 -30.89 -17.42 -1.05
N THR A 8 -31.75 -18.45 -1.02
CA THR A 8 -31.37 -19.85 -1.22
C THR A 8 -32.41 -20.53 -2.11
N LEU A 9 -31.95 -21.45 -2.94
CA LEU A 9 -32.82 -22.25 -3.81
C LEU A 9 -32.27 -23.69 -3.87
N ASP A 10 -33.10 -24.65 -3.42
CA ASP A 10 -32.81 -26.06 -3.59
C ASP A 10 -33.31 -26.58 -4.91
N VAL A 11 -32.41 -26.88 -5.84
CA VAL A 11 -32.71 -27.47 -7.15
C VAL A 11 -32.27 -28.94 -7.25
N SER A 12 -31.88 -29.56 -6.13
CA SER A 12 -31.33 -30.94 -6.08
C SER A 12 -32.31 -32.02 -6.59
N LYS A 13 -33.62 -31.70 -6.66
CA LYS A 13 -34.69 -32.59 -7.14
C LYS A 13 -35.10 -32.30 -8.56
N PHE A 14 -34.48 -31.32 -9.25
CA PHE A 14 -34.82 -31.00 -10.61
C PHE A 14 -34.28 -32.08 -11.55
N ASP A 15 -35.16 -32.78 -12.24
CA ASP A 15 -34.75 -33.66 -13.34
C ASP A 15 -34.63 -32.84 -14.62
N THR A 16 -33.41 -32.58 -15.03
CA THR A 16 -33.08 -31.81 -16.24
C THR A 16 -32.69 -32.71 -17.43
N SER A 17 -32.81 -34.03 -17.31
CA SER A 17 -32.35 -35.01 -18.32
C SER A 17 -33.00 -34.84 -19.69
N LYS A 18 -34.22 -34.26 -19.73
CA LYS A 18 -34.99 -34.03 -20.97
C LYS A 18 -35.11 -32.53 -21.31
N VAL A 19 -34.43 -31.66 -20.58
CA VAL A 19 -34.49 -30.22 -20.81
C VAL A 19 -33.65 -29.85 -22.02
N THR A 20 -34.24 -29.13 -22.97
CA THR A 20 -33.57 -28.67 -24.20
C THR A 20 -33.29 -27.17 -24.20
N GLY A 21 -33.80 -26.40 -23.25
CA GLY A 21 -33.53 -24.98 -23.09
C GLY A 21 -33.54 -24.54 -21.62
N MET A 22 -32.56 -23.74 -21.23
CA MET A 22 -32.43 -23.19 -19.88
C MET A 22 -32.40 -21.65 -19.90
N ILE A 23 -33.04 -21.07 -20.89
CA ILE A 23 -33.13 -19.61 -21.10
C ILE A 23 -33.80 -18.96 -19.90
N TYR A 24 -33.20 -17.89 -19.34
CA TYR A 24 -33.73 -17.12 -18.20
C TYR A 24 -33.98 -17.92 -16.91
N MET A 25 -33.48 -19.15 -16.77
CA MET A 25 -33.86 -20.03 -15.67
C MET A 25 -33.66 -19.38 -14.29
N PHE A 26 -32.56 -18.71 -14.08
CA PHE A 26 -32.22 -17.99 -12.82
C PHE A 26 -32.09 -16.50 -13.01
N ARG A 27 -32.54 -15.95 -14.14
CA ARG A 27 -32.37 -14.52 -14.43
C ARG A 27 -32.96 -13.64 -13.33
N ASP A 28 -32.21 -12.54 -12.99
CA ASP A 28 -32.59 -11.57 -11.96
C ASP A 28 -32.84 -12.15 -10.55
N CYS A 29 -32.24 -13.30 -10.24
CA CYS A 29 -32.27 -13.86 -8.89
C CYS A 29 -31.13 -13.22 -8.06
N SER A 30 -31.15 -11.88 -7.91
CA SER A 30 -30.08 -11.06 -7.33
C SER A 30 -29.79 -11.34 -5.86
N GLY A 31 -30.73 -11.93 -5.12
CA GLY A 31 -30.57 -12.33 -3.72
C GLY A 31 -29.77 -13.62 -3.51
N LEU A 32 -29.63 -14.47 -4.54
CA LEU A 32 -28.90 -15.74 -4.43
C LEU A 32 -27.40 -15.48 -4.25
N GLN A 33 -26.84 -16.00 -3.16
CA GLN A 33 -25.39 -15.95 -2.89
C GLN A 33 -24.69 -17.23 -3.35
N THR A 34 -25.39 -18.35 -3.32
CA THR A 34 -24.93 -19.66 -3.77
C THR A 34 -26.07 -20.38 -4.50
N LEU A 35 -25.72 -21.18 -5.49
CA LEU A 35 -26.65 -22.02 -6.24
C LEU A 35 -25.94 -23.31 -6.65
N ASP A 36 -26.45 -24.46 -6.19
CA ASP A 36 -25.90 -25.75 -6.55
C ASP A 36 -26.61 -26.34 -7.78
N VAL A 37 -25.97 -26.26 -8.93
CA VAL A 37 -26.44 -26.84 -10.19
C VAL A 37 -25.63 -28.06 -10.62
N THR A 38 -24.83 -28.64 -9.73
CA THR A 38 -23.96 -29.80 -10.03
C THR A 38 -24.72 -31.07 -10.39
N LYS A 39 -26.03 -31.14 -10.08
CA LYS A 39 -26.91 -32.25 -10.47
C LYS A 39 -27.57 -32.07 -11.83
N PHE A 40 -27.38 -30.92 -12.48
CA PHE A 40 -28.01 -30.68 -13.77
C PHE A 40 -27.39 -31.54 -14.87
N ASN A 41 -28.22 -32.23 -15.63
CA ASN A 41 -27.84 -32.85 -16.87
C ASN A 41 -28.17 -31.86 -18.00
N THR A 42 -27.11 -31.34 -18.65
CA THR A 42 -27.26 -30.35 -19.72
C THR A 42 -26.96 -30.92 -21.11
N SER A 43 -26.79 -32.23 -21.23
CA SER A 43 -26.38 -32.90 -22.50
C SER A 43 -27.40 -32.74 -23.66
N GLN A 44 -28.64 -32.40 -23.38
CA GLN A 44 -29.67 -32.15 -24.38
C GLN A 44 -29.98 -30.64 -24.57
N VAL A 45 -29.31 -29.76 -23.80
CA VAL A 45 -29.61 -28.34 -23.82
C VAL A 45 -28.97 -27.67 -25.04
N THR A 46 -29.81 -26.92 -25.77
CA THR A 46 -29.37 -26.17 -26.97
C THR A 46 -29.26 -24.66 -26.76
N TYR A 47 -29.95 -24.12 -25.75
CA TYR A 47 -29.99 -22.69 -25.46
C TYR A 47 -29.83 -22.42 -23.97
N MET A 48 -28.84 -21.55 -23.59
CA MET A 48 -28.52 -21.14 -22.21
C MET A 48 -28.42 -19.63 -22.05
N TRP A 49 -28.87 -18.83 -23.04
CA TRP A 49 -28.73 -17.40 -22.99
C TRP A 49 -29.48 -16.78 -21.80
N ASN A 50 -28.85 -15.81 -21.15
CA ASN A 50 -29.32 -15.16 -19.94
C ASN A 50 -29.62 -16.09 -18.74
N MET A 51 -29.06 -17.31 -18.69
CA MET A 51 -29.46 -18.30 -17.68
C MET A 51 -29.22 -17.79 -16.25
N PHE A 52 -28.13 -17.07 -16.00
CA PHE A 52 -27.78 -16.49 -14.70
C PHE A 52 -27.76 -14.95 -14.72
N SER A 53 -28.09 -14.32 -15.81
CA SER A 53 -28.08 -12.86 -15.96
C SER A 53 -28.76 -12.18 -14.78
N GLY A 54 -28.15 -11.13 -14.19
CA GLY A 54 -28.70 -10.41 -13.04
C GLY A 54 -28.60 -11.15 -11.69
N CYS A 55 -27.88 -12.28 -11.60
CA CYS A 55 -27.59 -12.93 -10.32
C CYS A 55 -26.45 -12.19 -9.60
N SER A 56 -26.65 -10.90 -9.31
CA SER A 56 -25.60 -10.01 -8.80
C SER A 56 -25.07 -10.37 -7.41
N GLY A 57 -25.79 -11.18 -6.63
CA GLY A 57 -25.34 -11.70 -5.33
C GLY A 57 -24.52 -13.00 -5.40
N LEU A 58 -24.51 -13.68 -6.58
CA LEU A 58 -23.89 -15.01 -6.73
C LEU A 58 -22.38 -14.90 -6.73
N GLN A 59 -21.72 -15.47 -5.70
CA GLN A 59 -20.28 -15.35 -5.52
C GLN A 59 -19.50 -16.52 -6.13
N THR A 60 -20.12 -17.69 -6.18
CA THR A 60 -19.50 -18.93 -6.65
C THR A 60 -20.46 -19.72 -7.48
N LEU A 61 -19.95 -20.36 -8.54
CA LEU A 61 -20.77 -21.20 -9.43
C LEU A 61 -19.95 -22.41 -9.90
N ASP A 62 -20.49 -23.61 -9.70
CA ASP A 62 -19.87 -24.84 -10.17
C ASP A 62 -20.62 -25.38 -11.40
N LEU A 63 -19.96 -25.30 -12.56
CA LEU A 63 -20.45 -25.77 -13.85
C LEU A 63 -19.63 -26.96 -14.36
N SER A 64 -18.85 -27.65 -13.51
CA SER A 64 -17.94 -28.73 -13.89
C SER A 64 -18.65 -29.88 -14.61
N ASN A 65 -19.92 -30.12 -14.31
CA ASN A 65 -20.74 -31.17 -14.92
C ASN A 65 -21.54 -30.70 -16.15
N PHE A 66 -21.44 -29.43 -16.52
CA PHE A 66 -22.15 -28.97 -17.72
C PHE A 66 -21.55 -29.54 -18.98
N ASP A 67 -22.37 -30.12 -19.81
CA ASP A 67 -22.04 -30.52 -21.18
C ASP A 67 -22.67 -29.49 -22.14
N THR A 68 -21.83 -28.63 -22.72
CA THR A 68 -22.27 -27.58 -23.65
C THR A 68 -22.13 -27.99 -25.12
N SER A 69 -21.88 -29.28 -25.41
CA SER A 69 -21.62 -29.75 -26.78
C SER A 69 -22.77 -29.48 -27.75
N GLN A 70 -24.01 -29.49 -27.27
CA GLN A 70 -25.22 -29.19 -28.06
C GLN A 70 -25.64 -27.71 -27.95
N VAL A 71 -25.02 -26.92 -27.07
CA VAL A 71 -25.41 -25.53 -26.85
C VAL A 71 -24.97 -24.67 -28.04
N THR A 72 -25.88 -23.89 -28.59
CA THR A 72 -25.66 -22.99 -29.71
C THR A 72 -25.64 -21.52 -29.32
N ASN A 73 -26.22 -21.18 -28.17
CA ASN A 73 -26.30 -19.80 -27.70
C ASN A 73 -26.15 -19.73 -26.18
N THR A 74 -25.12 -18.96 -25.72
CA THR A 74 -24.81 -18.65 -24.35
C THR A 74 -24.76 -17.13 -24.07
N ASP A 75 -25.42 -16.34 -24.96
CA ASP A 75 -25.42 -14.86 -24.89
C ASP A 75 -25.85 -14.38 -23.53
N GLU A 76 -25.08 -13.40 -23.00
CA GLU A 76 -25.40 -12.74 -21.73
C GLU A 76 -25.61 -13.68 -20.54
N MET A 77 -25.07 -14.92 -20.61
CA MET A 77 -25.33 -15.96 -19.60
C MET A 77 -24.96 -15.51 -18.19
N PHE A 78 -23.92 -14.67 -18.05
CA PHE A 78 -23.42 -14.15 -16.77
C PHE A 78 -23.52 -12.64 -16.67
N ASP A 79 -24.29 -11.98 -17.52
CA ASP A 79 -24.43 -10.54 -17.50
C ASP A 79 -24.91 -10.04 -16.14
N ASN A 80 -24.29 -8.97 -15.60
CA ASN A 80 -24.59 -8.42 -14.26
C ASN A 80 -24.46 -9.43 -13.10
N CYS A 81 -23.59 -10.46 -13.22
CA CYS A 81 -23.21 -11.35 -12.11
C CYS A 81 -22.01 -10.74 -11.33
N ASP A 82 -22.11 -9.49 -10.89
CA ASP A 82 -21.00 -8.66 -10.42
C ASP A 82 -20.24 -9.21 -9.20
N ALA A 83 -20.87 -10.08 -8.40
CA ALA A 83 -20.23 -10.73 -7.26
C ALA A 83 -19.51 -12.03 -7.63
N LEU A 84 -19.62 -12.54 -8.87
CA LEU A 84 -19.08 -13.85 -9.27
C LEU A 84 -17.55 -13.80 -9.41
N LYS A 85 -16.88 -14.31 -8.41
CA LYS A 85 -15.41 -14.32 -8.29
C LYS A 85 -14.79 -15.72 -8.24
N LYS A 86 -15.62 -16.76 -8.35
CA LYS A 86 -15.18 -18.15 -8.39
C LYS A 86 -16.11 -18.95 -9.30
N ILE A 87 -15.53 -19.60 -10.32
CA ILE A 87 -16.26 -20.46 -11.25
C ILE A 87 -15.47 -21.77 -11.46
N THR A 88 -16.16 -22.92 -11.37
CA THR A 88 -15.56 -24.21 -11.68
C THR A 88 -16.04 -24.67 -13.05
N LEU A 89 -15.10 -24.99 -13.94
CA LEU A 89 -15.37 -25.46 -15.29
C LEU A 89 -14.80 -26.88 -15.50
N GLY A 90 -15.59 -27.71 -16.16
CA GLY A 90 -15.20 -29.08 -16.54
C GLY A 90 -14.76 -29.19 -18.00
N ALA A 91 -14.30 -30.36 -18.41
CA ALA A 91 -13.81 -30.60 -19.76
C ALA A 91 -14.84 -30.35 -20.89
N LYS A 92 -16.12 -30.34 -20.56
CA LYS A 92 -17.20 -30.07 -21.52
C LYS A 92 -17.93 -28.75 -21.30
N SER A 93 -17.49 -27.96 -20.35
CA SER A 93 -18.11 -26.69 -19.96
C SER A 93 -17.57 -25.52 -20.80
N ILE A 94 -17.71 -25.60 -22.13
CA ILE A 94 -17.16 -24.67 -23.09
C ILE A 94 -18.23 -23.68 -23.54
N PHE A 95 -18.10 -22.42 -23.13
CA PHE A 95 -19.13 -21.39 -23.33
C PHE A 95 -18.75 -20.35 -24.41
N GLY A 96 -17.56 -19.83 -24.39
CA GLY A 96 -17.16 -18.64 -25.11
C GLY A 96 -16.95 -18.82 -26.62
N THR A 97 -16.95 -20.04 -27.13
CA THR A 97 -16.86 -20.31 -28.57
C THR A 97 -18.15 -20.11 -29.33
N LYS A 98 -19.25 -19.86 -28.60
CA LYS A 98 -20.61 -19.78 -29.18
C LYS A 98 -21.05 -18.32 -29.35
N THR A 99 -21.08 -17.57 -28.26
CA THR A 99 -21.51 -16.18 -28.19
C THR A 99 -20.87 -15.50 -26.98
N ASN A 100 -21.10 -14.20 -26.80
CA ASN A 100 -20.55 -13.48 -25.66
C ASN A 100 -21.33 -13.77 -24.37
N THR A 101 -20.69 -14.47 -23.44
CA THR A 101 -21.31 -14.83 -22.15
C THR A 101 -21.44 -13.65 -21.16
N ASN A 102 -20.80 -12.52 -21.42
CA ASN A 102 -20.73 -11.37 -20.52
C ASN A 102 -20.31 -11.71 -19.08
N LEU A 103 -19.32 -12.61 -18.92
CA LEU A 103 -18.74 -12.82 -17.60
C LEU A 103 -18.16 -11.49 -17.09
N PRO A 104 -18.53 -11.05 -15.85
CA PRO A 104 -18.14 -9.74 -15.34
C PRO A 104 -16.64 -9.48 -15.39
N SER A 105 -16.28 -8.26 -15.78
CA SER A 105 -14.87 -7.81 -15.79
C SER A 105 -14.35 -7.67 -14.38
N ILE A 106 -13.12 -8.12 -14.16
CA ILE A 106 -12.40 -7.91 -12.92
C ILE A 106 -11.66 -6.58 -13.02
N ALA A 107 -11.94 -5.64 -12.12
CA ALA A 107 -11.17 -4.41 -12.07
C ALA A 107 -9.74 -4.69 -11.58
N ASP A 108 -8.74 -4.14 -12.27
CA ASP A 108 -7.38 -4.07 -11.75
C ASP A 108 -7.33 -3.06 -10.60
N THR A 109 -7.07 -3.54 -9.41
CA THR A 109 -7.09 -2.78 -8.16
C THR A 109 -5.87 -3.11 -7.31
N SER A 110 -5.78 -2.52 -6.14
CA SER A 110 -4.77 -2.94 -5.15
C SER A 110 -4.98 -4.38 -4.63
N LEU A 111 -6.16 -4.98 -4.86
CA LEU A 111 -6.51 -6.32 -4.37
C LEU A 111 -6.46 -7.40 -5.45
N TYR A 112 -6.75 -7.05 -6.69
CA TYR A 112 -6.88 -7.98 -7.82
C TYR A 112 -6.16 -7.48 -9.05
N THR A 113 -5.65 -8.41 -9.87
CA THR A 113 -4.87 -8.12 -11.08
C THR A 113 -5.72 -7.88 -12.33
N GLY A 114 -7.02 -8.06 -12.26
CA GLY A 114 -7.89 -8.08 -13.44
C GLY A 114 -7.94 -9.44 -14.15
N ARG A 115 -7.21 -10.44 -13.68
CA ARG A 115 -7.06 -11.77 -14.31
C ARG A 115 -7.85 -12.84 -13.58
N TRP A 116 -8.13 -13.93 -14.31
CA TRP A 116 -8.59 -15.21 -13.75
C TRP A 116 -7.40 -16.17 -13.63
N ILE A 117 -7.35 -16.95 -12.53
CA ILE A 117 -6.31 -17.96 -12.30
C ILE A 117 -6.94 -19.28 -11.84
N GLY A 118 -6.48 -20.38 -12.40
CA GLY A 118 -6.82 -21.74 -11.97
C GLY A 118 -6.18 -22.08 -10.63
N VAL A 119 -6.98 -22.55 -9.69
CA VAL A 119 -6.55 -22.82 -8.30
C VAL A 119 -5.52 -23.95 -8.23
N ASN A 120 -5.69 -24.99 -9.04
CA ASN A 120 -4.81 -26.17 -9.03
C ASN A 120 -3.75 -26.12 -10.13
N THR A 121 -4.09 -25.51 -11.26
CA THR A 121 -3.25 -25.51 -12.48
C THR A 121 -2.40 -24.28 -12.61
N SER A 122 -2.73 -23.20 -11.88
CA SER A 122 -2.12 -21.87 -12.02
C SER A 122 -2.22 -21.29 -13.44
N ASN A 123 -3.10 -21.85 -14.29
CA ASN A 123 -3.36 -21.33 -15.62
C ASN A 123 -4.07 -19.98 -15.52
N THR A 124 -3.60 -18.97 -16.26
CA THR A 124 -4.10 -17.58 -16.16
C THR A 124 -4.72 -17.11 -17.46
N TYR A 125 -5.75 -16.23 -17.33
CA TYR A 125 -6.38 -15.54 -18.44
C TYR A 125 -6.39 -14.04 -18.15
N SER A 126 -6.03 -13.22 -19.11
CA SER A 126 -5.80 -11.77 -18.95
C SER A 126 -7.03 -10.99 -18.49
N ASP A 127 -8.21 -11.48 -18.83
CA ASP A 127 -9.50 -10.87 -18.52
C ASP A 127 -10.64 -11.88 -18.70
N SER A 128 -11.87 -11.50 -18.34
CA SER A 128 -13.04 -12.37 -18.40
C SER A 128 -13.44 -12.79 -19.83
N ASN A 129 -13.26 -11.90 -20.81
CA ASN A 129 -13.60 -12.24 -22.21
C ASN A 129 -12.58 -13.24 -22.77
N THR A 130 -11.28 -13.00 -22.54
CA THR A 130 -10.21 -13.93 -22.91
C THR A 130 -10.38 -15.27 -22.21
N PHE A 131 -10.80 -15.28 -20.93
CA PHE A 131 -11.07 -16.52 -20.21
C PHE A 131 -12.17 -17.31 -20.89
N MET A 132 -13.34 -16.72 -21.10
CA MET A 132 -14.47 -17.45 -21.70
C MET A 132 -14.21 -17.87 -23.14
N SER A 133 -13.58 -17.01 -23.96
CA SER A 133 -13.33 -17.31 -25.39
C SER A 133 -12.24 -18.36 -25.62
N ASN A 134 -11.26 -18.43 -24.72
CA ASN A 134 -10.11 -19.34 -24.89
C ASN A 134 -10.22 -20.61 -24.05
N TYR A 135 -11.19 -20.71 -23.15
CA TYR A 135 -11.40 -21.94 -22.40
C TYR A 135 -11.98 -23.03 -23.33
N ASP A 136 -11.19 -24.06 -23.59
CA ASP A 136 -11.48 -25.15 -24.52
C ASP A 136 -11.74 -26.51 -23.84
N GLY A 137 -11.79 -26.53 -22.50
CA GLY A 137 -11.99 -27.72 -21.69
C GLY A 137 -10.72 -28.56 -21.46
N SER A 138 -9.56 -28.17 -21.99
CA SER A 138 -8.30 -28.90 -21.83
C SER A 138 -7.73 -28.81 -20.41
N VAL A 139 -8.10 -27.76 -19.67
CA VAL A 139 -7.63 -27.49 -18.30
C VAL A 139 -8.82 -27.31 -17.35
N PRO A 140 -9.54 -28.39 -17.01
CA PRO A 140 -10.63 -28.31 -16.02
C PRO A 140 -10.09 -27.89 -14.66
N ASP A 141 -10.67 -26.82 -14.09
CA ASP A 141 -10.24 -26.29 -12.79
C ASP A 141 -11.31 -25.40 -12.17
N THR A 142 -11.08 -25.02 -10.93
CA THR A 142 -11.75 -23.90 -10.29
C THR A 142 -10.96 -22.64 -10.54
N TYR A 143 -11.56 -21.69 -11.23
CA TYR A 143 -10.97 -20.40 -11.54
C TYR A 143 -11.46 -19.34 -10.57
N VAL A 144 -10.55 -18.49 -10.13
CA VAL A 144 -10.82 -17.39 -9.20
C VAL A 144 -10.22 -16.09 -9.72
N TRP A 145 -10.68 -14.97 -9.20
CA TRP A 145 -10.03 -13.69 -9.42
C TRP A 145 -8.62 -13.74 -8.83
N GLU A 146 -7.62 -13.47 -9.65
CA GLU A 146 -6.24 -13.46 -9.21
C GLU A 146 -5.98 -12.30 -8.26
N LYS A 147 -5.51 -12.59 -7.06
CA LYS A 147 -5.10 -11.56 -6.11
C LYS A 147 -3.86 -10.84 -6.60
N ALA A 148 -3.81 -9.53 -6.36
CA ALA A 148 -2.63 -8.72 -6.62
C ALA A 148 -1.57 -8.94 -5.55
N SER A 149 -0.31 -8.79 -5.91
CA SER A 149 0.77 -8.60 -4.95
C SER A 149 0.76 -7.15 -4.44
N VAL A 150 1.07 -6.97 -3.15
CA VAL A 150 1.02 -5.66 -2.48
C VAL A 150 2.34 -5.42 -1.77
N LEU A 151 3.10 -4.45 -2.26
CA LEU A 151 4.31 -4.00 -1.59
C LEU A 151 4.02 -2.75 -0.76
N ASN A 152 4.58 -2.74 0.45
CA ASN A 152 4.66 -1.57 1.32
C ASN A 152 6.09 -1.07 1.35
N SER A 153 6.26 0.24 1.42
CA SER A 153 7.56 0.88 1.50
C SER A 153 7.56 1.90 2.64
N THR A 154 8.55 1.84 3.52
CA THR A 154 8.76 2.81 4.60
C THR A 154 10.20 3.28 4.60
N LEU A 155 10.40 4.57 4.79
CA LEU A 155 11.71 5.21 4.76
C LEU A 155 11.84 6.09 6.01
N GLU A 156 12.75 5.76 6.91
CA GLU A 156 12.86 6.37 8.23
C GLU A 156 14.30 6.89 8.47
N PRO A 157 14.48 8.18 8.83
CA PRO A 157 15.76 8.71 9.28
C PRO A 157 15.99 8.42 10.76
N SER A 158 17.25 8.27 11.16
CA SER A 158 17.65 8.14 12.57
C SER A 158 17.38 9.42 13.38
N SER A 159 17.30 10.57 12.71
CA SER A 159 16.95 11.85 13.30
C SER A 159 16.24 12.73 12.28
N VAL A 160 15.19 13.41 12.71
CA VAL A 160 14.43 14.36 11.87
C VAL A 160 15.08 15.76 11.88
N ARG A 161 15.92 16.05 12.89
CA ARG A 161 16.60 17.32 13.07
C ARG A 161 18.10 17.09 13.15
N VAL A 162 18.83 17.76 12.30
CA VAL A 162 20.25 17.50 12.13
C VAL A 162 21.00 18.80 11.84
N HIS A 163 22.25 18.86 12.20
CA HIS A 163 23.12 19.95 11.80
C HIS A 163 23.68 19.74 10.39
N SER A 164 24.08 20.83 9.76
CA SER A 164 24.88 20.72 8.54
C SER A 164 26.16 19.92 8.83
N GLU A 165 26.65 19.19 7.83
CA GLU A 165 27.81 18.31 7.89
C GLU A 165 27.69 17.11 8.86
N SER A 166 26.48 16.86 9.42
CA SER A 166 26.25 15.65 10.22
C SER A 166 25.78 14.46 9.38
N GLU A 167 25.95 13.27 9.95
CA GLU A 167 25.45 12.04 9.35
C GLU A 167 24.01 11.75 9.80
N VAL A 168 23.19 11.26 8.86
CA VAL A 168 21.88 10.68 9.14
C VAL A 168 21.87 9.26 8.60
N GLU A 169 21.55 8.30 9.44
CA GLU A 169 21.29 6.94 9.02
C GLU A 169 19.83 6.80 8.61
N TRP A 170 19.61 6.17 7.48
CA TRP A 170 18.28 5.88 6.92
C TRP A 170 18.03 4.39 6.95
N THR A 171 16.79 4.03 7.28
CA THR A 171 16.31 2.67 7.15
C THR A 171 15.16 2.66 6.13
N TRP A 172 15.34 1.96 5.02
CA TRP A 172 14.33 1.77 3.99
C TRP A 172 13.88 0.32 3.98
N LYS A 173 12.60 0.07 4.28
CA LYS A 173 12.00 -1.26 4.30
C LYS A 173 11.00 -1.39 3.16
N ILE A 174 11.12 -2.48 2.42
CA ILE A 174 10.22 -2.88 1.33
C ILE A 174 9.66 -4.24 1.71
N THR A 175 8.36 -4.34 1.93
CA THR A 175 7.71 -5.56 2.42
C THR A 175 6.61 -5.99 1.47
N ASN A 176 6.63 -7.24 1.04
CA ASN A 176 5.48 -7.85 0.38
C ASN A 176 4.47 -8.29 1.44
N SER A 177 3.38 -7.57 1.59
CA SER A 177 2.33 -7.86 2.58
C SER A 177 1.21 -8.77 2.05
N SER A 178 1.33 -9.22 0.80
CA SER A 178 0.36 -10.09 0.16
C SER A 178 0.70 -11.58 0.28
N SER A 179 -0.26 -12.44 -0.02
CA SER A 179 -0.05 -13.89 -0.09
C SER A 179 0.59 -14.35 -1.40
N LYS A 180 0.75 -13.45 -2.38
CA LYS A 180 1.33 -13.70 -3.70
C LYS A 180 2.73 -13.10 -3.74
N SER A 181 3.68 -13.76 -4.41
CA SER A 181 4.98 -13.17 -4.73
C SER A 181 4.84 -11.96 -5.63
N ALA A 182 5.66 -10.95 -5.41
CA ALA A 182 5.82 -9.82 -6.31
C ALA A 182 7.01 -10.07 -7.23
N GLU A 183 6.77 -10.02 -8.53
CA GLU A 183 7.78 -10.33 -9.54
C GLU A 183 8.42 -9.05 -10.10
N ASN A 184 9.65 -9.16 -10.58
CA ASN A 184 10.38 -8.07 -11.21
C ASN A 184 10.33 -6.79 -10.35
N VAL A 185 10.71 -6.93 -9.08
CA VAL A 185 10.71 -5.81 -8.14
C VAL A 185 11.93 -4.95 -8.38
N TYR A 186 11.70 -3.67 -8.62
CA TYR A 186 12.74 -2.67 -8.74
C TYR A 186 12.60 -1.61 -7.67
N SER A 187 13.74 -1.15 -7.17
CA SER A 187 13.81 -0.06 -6.20
C SER A 187 14.67 1.08 -6.74
N ASP A 188 14.29 2.30 -6.41
CA ASP A 188 15.01 3.52 -6.80
C ASP A 188 14.88 4.56 -5.69
N ILE A 189 15.97 5.27 -5.40
CA ILE A 189 16.00 6.32 -4.41
C ILE A 189 16.36 7.67 -5.05
N THR A 190 15.60 8.70 -4.72
CA THR A 190 15.86 10.05 -5.20
C THR A 190 16.36 10.92 -4.06
N LEU A 191 17.61 11.36 -4.18
CA LEU A 191 18.27 12.25 -3.22
C LEU A 191 17.99 13.70 -3.57
N PRO A 192 17.56 14.53 -2.60
CA PRO A 192 17.49 15.96 -2.80
C PRO A 192 18.90 16.59 -2.78
N GLU A 193 19.02 17.76 -3.35
CA GLU A 193 20.22 18.59 -3.16
C GLU A 193 20.41 18.90 -1.66
N GLY A 194 21.55 18.50 -1.11
CA GLY A 194 21.90 18.62 0.31
C GLY A 194 21.95 17.30 1.07
N LEU A 195 21.61 16.17 0.44
CA LEU A 195 21.90 14.83 0.95
C LEU A 195 22.87 14.11 0.04
N LYS A 196 23.97 13.60 0.60
CA LYS A 196 24.96 12.81 -0.12
C LYS A 196 25.16 11.47 0.58
N ILE A 197 24.96 10.36 -0.13
CA ILE A 197 25.17 9.02 0.44
C ILE A 197 26.67 8.78 0.71
N ASP A 198 26.97 8.26 1.90
CA ASP A 198 28.25 7.60 2.15
C ASP A 198 28.22 6.22 1.47
N LYS A 199 28.99 6.10 0.40
CA LYS A 199 29.04 4.90 -0.45
C LYS A 199 29.43 3.62 0.30
N ASN A 200 30.17 3.74 1.41
CA ASN A 200 30.63 2.60 2.20
C ASN A 200 29.64 2.17 3.29
N SER A 201 28.56 2.92 3.48
CA SER A 201 27.59 2.69 4.55
C SER A 201 26.42 1.80 4.13
N VAL A 202 26.26 1.53 2.83
CA VAL A 202 25.08 0.88 2.28
C VAL A 202 25.06 -0.60 2.62
N LYS A 203 23.95 -1.04 3.19
CA LYS A 203 23.69 -2.46 3.51
C LYS A 203 22.31 -2.87 3.03
N LYS A 204 22.22 -4.11 2.53
CA LYS A 204 20.97 -4.81 2.24
C LYS A 204 20.84 -6.00 3.19
N ASN A 205 19.80 -6.06 3.99
CA ASN A 205 19.58 -7.11 4.99
C ASN A 205 20.82 -7.29 5.91
N ASN A 206 21.40 -6.17 6.36
CA ASN A 206 22.61 -6.08 7.17
C ASN A 206 23.93 -6.51 6.50
N LEU A 207 23.92 -6.88 5.22
CA LEU A 207 25.11 -7.21 4.46
C LEU A 207 25.56 -6.00 3.63
N PRO A 208 26.86 -5.64 3.62
CA PRO A 208 27.36 -4.56 2.78
C PRO A 208 27.06 -4.80 1.30
N VAL A 209 26.63 -3.76 0.61
CA VAL A 209 26.35 -3.77 -0.83
C VAL A 209 26.85 -2.48 -1.49
N SER A 210 26.86 -2.44 -2.82
CA SER A 210 27.23 -1.22 -3.53
C SER A 210 26.19 -0.11 -3.34
N VAL A 211 26.63 1.14 -3.45
CA VAL A 211 25.71 2.28 -3.53
C VAL A 211 24.78 2.18 -4.77
N ASP A 212 25.24 1.53 -5.82
CA ASP A 212 24.47 1.31 -7.03
C ASP A 212 23.26 0.39 -6.78
N ASP A 213 23.29 -0.39 -5.68
CA ASP A 213 22.16 -1.23 -5.27
C ASP A 213 20.97 -0.44 -4.69
N ILE A 214 21.11 0.86 -4.46
CA ILE A 214 19.99 1.73 -4.01
C ILE A 214 19.85 3.00 -4.86
N ASN A 215 20.88 3.39 -5.60
CA ASN A 215 20.92 4.61 -6.39
C ASN A 215 20.69 4.29 -7.87
N GLY A 216 19.53 4.64 -8.38
CA GLY A 216 19.06 4.22 -9.69
C GLY A 216 18.18 2.97 -9.61
N MET A 217 17.63 2.55 -10.74
CA MET A 217 16.73 1.38 -10.82
C MET A 217 17.50 0.10 -10.49
N ASN A 218 17.33 -0.40 -9.29
CA ASN A 218 17.96 -1.64 -8.84
C ASN A 218 16.96 -2.81 -8.86
N ASN A 219 17.37 -3.90 -9.47
CA ASN A 219 16.56 -5.13 -9.53
C ASN A 219 16.70 -5.94 -8.23
N LEU A 220 15.61 -6.04 -7.48
CA LEU A 220 15.53 -6.85 -6.27
C LEU A 220 15.13 -8.31 -6.56
N GLY A 221 14.71 -8.60 -7.80
CA GLY A 221 14.16 -9.91 -8.18
C GLY A 221 12.72 -10.10 -7.75
N THR A 222 12.43 -11.29 -7.27
CA THR A 222 11.11 -11.66 -6.72
C THR A 222 11.13 -11.48 -5.21
N LEU A 223 10.11 -10.80 -4.67
CA LEU A 223 9.83 -10.79 -3.24
C LEU A 223 8.70 -11.77 -2.92
N SER A 224 9.03 -12.82 -2.18
CA SER A 224 8.06 -13.83 -1.72
C SER A 224 7.02 -13.21 -0.78
N SER A 225 5.92 -13.94 -0.55
CA SER A 225 4.90 -13.54 0.44
C SER A 225 5.54 -13.27 1.81
N ASN A 226 5.19 -12.13 2.40
CA ASN A 226 5.70 -11.65 3.70
C ASN A 226 7.22 -11.41 3.76
N GLU A 227 7.92 -11.48 2.64
CA GLU A 227 9.35 -11.11 2.59
C GLU A 227 9.56 -9.62 2.76
N THR A 228 10.62 -9.27 3.48
CA THR A 228 11.05 -7.88 3.67
C THR A 228 12.50 -7.73 3.26
N VAL A 229 12.77 -6.76 2.40
CA VAL A 229 14.11 -6.26 2.11
C VAL A 229 14.33 -4.98 2.89
N THR A 230 15.43 -4.91 3.62
CA THR A 230 15.81 -3.71 4.39
C THR A 230 17.11 -3.17 3.88
N PHE A 231 17.11 -1.91 3.46
CA PHE A 231 18.31 -1.14 3.21
C PHE A 231 18.59 -0.23 4.40
N THR A 232 19.86 -0.15 4.81
CA THR A 232 20.37 0.86 5.73
C THR A 232 21.53 1.57 5.07
N PHE A 233 21.57 2.88 5.16
CA PHE A 233 22.64 3.69 4.59
C PHE A 233 22.71 5.03 5.30
N LYS A 234 23.88 5.67 5.24
CA LYS A 234 24.11 6.98 5.81
C LYS A 234 24.18 8.04 4.73
N THR A 235 23.67 9.22 5.05
CA THR A 235 23.87 10.42 4.24
C THR A 235 24.55 11.50 5.05
N ILE A 236 25.39 12.29 4.39
CA ILE A 236 25.93 13.53 4.93
C ILE A 236 24.97 14.64 4.50
N VAL A 237 24.55 15.43 5.47
CA VAL A 237 23.62 16.55 5.29
C VAL A 237 24.41 17.81 4.98
N SER A 238 23.99 18.60 4.00
CA SER A 238 24.59 19.91 3.71
C SER A 238 23.52 20.93 3.33
N GLY A 239 23.70 22.13 3.81
CA GLY A 239 22.79 23.23 3.49
C GLY A 239 22.66 24.25 4.60
N LYS A 240 21.80 25.25 4.35
CA LYS A 240 21.52 26.32 5.32
C LYS A 240 20.52 25.83 6.36
N PRO A 241 20.57 26.35 7.60
CA PRO A 241 19.55 26.12 8.61
C PRO A 241 18.12 26.38 8.08
N ASP A 242 17.15 25.73 8.69
CA ASP A 242 15.73 25.75 8.38
C ASP A 242 15.32 25.11 7.04
N LYS A 243 16.28 24.58 6.26
CA LYS A 243 15.97 23.81 5.04
C LYS A 243 15.47 22.41 5.40
N TRP A 244 14.37 22.00 4.77
CA TRP A 244 13.92 20.61 4.76
C TRP A 244 14.53 19.87 3.58
N LEU A 245 15.02 18.68 3.81
CA LEU A 245 15.55 17.77 2.79
C LEU A 245 14.70 16.51 2.79
N GLU A 246 13.99 16.28 1.70
CA GLU A 246 13.10 15.14 1.55
C GLU A 246 13.75 14.06 0.70
N LEU A 247 13.93 12.88 1.28
CA LEU A 247 14.39 11.68 0.60
C LEU A 247 13.20 10.87 0.14
N MET A 248 13.20 10.44 -1.12
CA MET A 248 12.11 9.65 -1.69
C MET A 248 12.61 8.29 -2.15
N GLY A 249 11.87 7.25 -1.81
CA GLY A 249 12.03 5.90 -2.31
C GLY A 249 10.85 5.51 -3.20
N LYS A 250 11.15 4.90 -4.34
CA LYS A 250 10.16 4.37 -5.28
C LYS A 250 10.41 2.89 -5.46
N VAL A 251 9.35 2.08 -5.39
CA VAL A 251 9.39 0.66 -5.67
C VAL A 251 8.37 0.34 -6.75
N THR A 252 8.80 -0.42 -7.76
CA THR A 252 7.91 -0.90 -8.82
C THR A 252 8.01 -2.41 -8.94
N TRP A 253 6.94 -3.05 -9.38
CA TRP A 253 6.90 -4.49 -9.65
C TRP A 253 5.86 -4.82 -10.73
N GLU A 254 5.95 -6.02 -11.30
CA GLU A 254 5.00 -6.51 -12.29
C GLU A 254 3.89 -7.34 -11.66
N ASP A 255 2.66 -7.05 -12.07
CA ASP A 255 1.48 -7.78 -11.65
C ASP A 255 0.29 -7.50 -12.59
N ASN A 256 0.35 -8.03 -13.81
CA ASN A 256 -0.51 -7.67 -14.94
C ASN A 256 -0.41 -6.17 -15.33
N GLY A 257 0.79 -5.64 -15.25
CA GLY A 257 1.12 -4.23 -15.42
C GLY A 257 2.12 -3.79 -14.37
N ILE A 258 2.65 -2.60 -14.51
CA ILE A 258 3.62 -2.06 -13.56
C ILE A 258 2.86 -1.41 -12.40
N ARG A 259 3.07 -1.94 -11.21
CA ARG A 259 2.60 -1.34 -9.95
C ARG A 259 3.70 -0.52 -9.32
N THR A 260 3.31 0.46 -8.52
CA THR A 260 4.24 1.39 -7.87
C THR A 260 3.79 1.69 -6.45
N VAL A 261 4.76 1.75 -5.53
CA VAL A 261 4.59 2.35 -4.20
C VAL A 261 5.74 3.33 -3.96
N ASN A 262 5.41 4.48 -3.39
CA ASN A 262 6.39 5.49 -3.00
C ASN A 262 6.42 5.61 -1.47
N SER A 263 7.60 5.92 -0.95
CA SER A 263 7.80 6.33 0.43
C SER A 263 8.66 7.58 0.46
N SER A 264 8.40 8.48 1.38
CA SER A 264 9.27 9.62 1.60
C SER A 264 9.36 9.95 3.08
N ASN A 265 10.50 10.53 3.45
CA ASN A 265 10.65 11.15 4.75
C ASN A 265 11.64 12.30 4.64
N LYS A 266 11.65 13.19 5.62
CA LYS A 266 12.42 14.41 5.55
C LYS A 266 13.18 14.70 6.83
N VAL A 267 14.31 15.36 6.68
CA VAL A 267 15.12 15.90 7.77
C VAL A 267 15.16 17.41 7.68
N LYS A 268 15.21 18.09 8.83
CA LYS A 268 15.34 19.54 8.92
C LYS A 268 16.76 19.88 9.34
N ILE A 269 17.43 20.76 8.62
CA ILE A 269 18.71 21.32 9.03
C ILE A 269 18.41 22.37 10.10
N ILE A 270 19.01 22.18 11.26
CA ILE A 270 18.92 23.12 12.38
C ILE A 270 20.24 23.91 12.54
N ASP A 271 20.14 25.06 13.18
CA ASP A 271 21.31 25.89 13.47
C ASP A 271 22.19 25.22 14.53
N GLU A 272 23.51 25.34 14.40
CA GLU A 272 24.46 24.85 15.40
C GLU A 272 24.32 25.57 16.76
N GLU A 273 23.69 26.74 16.77
CA GLU A 273 23.44 27.51 17.98
C GLU A 273 22.37 26.90 18.90
N GLN A 274 21.67 25.84 18.44
CA GLN A 274 20.63 25.15 19.24
C GLN A 274 21.03 23.69 19.47
N LYS A 275 21.73 23.41 20.55
CA LYS A 275 22.05 22.04 20.95
C LYS A 275 21.01 21.52 21.93
N ASP A 276 20.33 20.43 21.54
CA ASP A 276 19.56 19.67 22.52
C ASP A 276 20.52 18.99 23.51
N LYS A 277 20.42 19.34 24.75
CA LYS A 277 21.04 18.57 25.83
C LYS A 277 20.13 17.38 26.10
N GLY A 278 20.58 16.21 25.65
CA GLY A 278 19.81 14.98 25.67
C GLY A 278 19.35 14.53 27.04
N ASN A 279 18.41 13.64 27.00
CA ASN A 279 17.77 12.91 28.09
C ASN A 279 18.61 12.69 29.33
N GLN A 280 18.19 13.16 30.47
CA GLN A 280 18.23 12.37 31.70
C GLN A 280 17.56 13.02 32.90
N THR A 281 16.87 12.18 33.66
CA THR A 281 16.61 12.20 35.11
C THR A 281 15.44 13.03 35.64
N ASN A 282 14.85 12.54 36.72
CA ASN A 282 13.70 12.95 37.52
C ASN A 282 13.74 14.37 38.15
N ASP A 283 14.52 15.28 37.57
CA ASP A 283 14.72 16.62 38.09
C ASP A 283 14.33 17.70 37.06
N LEU A 284 14.25 18.93 37.45
CA LEU A 284 14.12 20.05 36.53
C LEU A 284 15.38 20.18 35.70
N GLU A 285 15.27 19.93 34.41
CA GLU A 285 16.40 19.95 33.49
C GLU A 285 16.25 20.99 32.39
N LEU A 286 17.34 21.69 32.09
CA LEU A 286 17.45 22.58 30.95
C LEU A 286 17.83 21.73 29.72
N LEU A 287 16.82 21.36 28.90
CA LEU A 287 17.00 20.47 27.77
C LEU A 287 17.63 21.12 26.54
N SER A 288 17.48 22.41 26.38
CA SER A 288 18.03 23.16 25.27
C SER A 288 18.29 24.60 25.66
N VAL A 289 19.44 25.11 25.28
CA VAL A 289 19.80 26.51 25.41
C VAL A 289 20.38 26.99 24.07
N PRO A 290 20.06 28.20 23.63
CA PRO A 290 20.75 28.78 22.49
C PRO A 290 22.23 29.00 22.85
N VAL A 291 23.11 28.71 21.90
CA VAL A 291 24.57 28.98 22.05
C VAL A 291 24.83 30.48 22.05
N GLY A 292 23.93 31.26 21.45
CA GLY A 292 23.94 32.71 21.48
C GLY A 292 22.55 33.31 21.27
N PHE A 293 22.34 34.50 21.75
CA PHE A 293 21.11 35.26 21.57
C PHE A 293 21.36 36.38 20.55
N ARG A 294 20.61 36.39 19.45
CA ARG A 294 20.66 37.45 18.44
C ARG A 294 19.42 38.32 18.61
N TYR A 295 19.59 39.51 19.11
CA TYR A 295 18.48 40.46 19.38
C TYR A 295 18.15 41.36 18.19
N GLY A 296 18.80 41.23 17.08
CA GLY A 296 18.72 42.15 15.96
C GLY A 296 19.44 43.50 16.27
N ILE A 297 19.13 44.54 15.51
CA ILE A 297 19.69 45.87 15.74
C ILE A 297 18.88 46.53 16.84
N LEU A 298 19.47 46.71 18.00
CA LEU A 298 18.87 47.43 19.12
C LEU A 298 19.44 48.86 19.16
N ASN A 299 18.57 49.84 19.33
CA ASN A 299 19.02 51.26 19.57
C ASN A 299 19.66 51.35 20.95
N LYS A 300 20.80 51.99 21.04
CA LYS A 300 21.46 52.25 22.27
C LYS A 300 20.54 53.04 23.20
N SER A 301 20.26 52.47 24.39
CA SER A 301 19.41 53.09 25.41
C SER A 301 20.10 52.98 26.77
N ASN A 302 20.02 54.10 27.54
CA ASN A 302 20.52 54.11 28.89
C ASN A 302 19.53 53.64 29.92
N THR A 303 18.39 53.14 29.51
CA THR A 303 17.35 52.57 30.43
C THR A 303 17.20 51.08 30.17
N PRO A 304 16.87 50.28 31.21
CA PRO A 304 16.60 48.87 31.05
C PRO A 304 15.52 48.64 29.99
N GLN A 305 15.80 47.77 29.01
CA GLN A 305 14.83 47.39 27.98
C GLN A 305 14.32 45.98 28.26
N THR A 306 13.01 45.82 28.19
CA THR A 306 12.38 44.49 28.22
C THR A 306 12.21 44.00 26.78
N ILE A 307 12.92 42.95 26.46
CA ILE A 307 12.79 42.30 25.17
C ILE A 307 11.90 41.09 25.33
N HIS A 308 10.75 41.08 24.66
CA HIS A 308 9.87 39.94 24.63
C HIS A 308 10.33 39.02 23.52
N LEU A 309 10.90 37.86 23.90
CA LEU A 309 11.06 36.75 22.92
C LEU A 309 9.65 36.25 22.60
N ASN A 310 9.30 36.23 21.32
CA ASN A 310 8.02 35.67 20.89
C ASN A 310 8.00 34.18 21.17
N ALA A 311 7.59 33.80 22.39
CA ALA A 311 7.28 32.42 22.72
C ALA A 311 5.94 32.06 22.06
N ARG A 312 5.94 31.18 21.07
CA ARG A 312 4.71 30.56 20.62
C ARG A 312 4.23 29.57 21.67
N ASN A 313 2.92 29.58 21.93
CA ASN A 313 2.24 28.80 22.96
C ASN A 313 2.66 27.32 22.94
N TYR A 314 3.11 26.86 24.10
CA TYR A 314 3.42 25.46 24.33
C TYR A 314 2.22 24.76 24.92
N GLN A 315 1.80 23.65 24.33
CA GLN A 315 0.98 22.68 25.03
C GLN A 315 1.90 21.69 25.75
N THR A 316 1.65 21.53 27.02
CA THR A 316 2.27 20.56 27.91
C THR A 316 2.18 19.15 27.30
N HIS A 317 3.26 18.39 27.33
CA HIS A 317 3.41 16.94 27.12
C HIS A 317 3.78 16.42 25.75
N THR A 318 4.07 17.23 24.78
CA THR A 318 4.66 16.77 23.51
C THR A 318 5.95 17.52 23.20
N ASN A 319 6.91 16.82 22.63
CA ASN A 319 8.16 17.40 22.12
C ASN A 319 7.86 18.31 20.91
N VAL A 320 7.36 19.50 21.15
CA VAL A 320 7.16 20.49 20.10
C VAL A 320 8.43 21.31 20.00
N VAL A 321 9.12 21.14 18.89
CA VAL A 321 10.28 21.97 18.56
C VAL A 321 9.77 23.13 17.70
N THR A 322 10.08 24.36 18.13
CA THR A 322 9.72 25.58 17.41
C THR A 322 10.87 26.06 16.55
N ASP A 323 10.54 26.70 15.43
CA ASP A 323 11.52 27.42 14.62
C ASP A 323 11.89 28.71 15.34
N GLY A 324 13.18 28.88 15.66
CA GLY A 324 13.70 30.06 16.35
C GLY A 324 14.50 29.72 17.60
N PHE A 325 15.04 30.74 18.21
CA PHE A 325 15.78 30.62 19.48
C PHE A 325 14.81 30.28 20.59
N TYR A 326 15.05 29.20 21.31
CA TYR A 326 14.24 28.76 22.42
C TYR A 326 15.09 28.14 23.53
N THR A 327 14.57 28.25 24.75
CA THR A 327 15.07 27.50 25.89
C THR A 327 14.01 26.47 26.25
N ARG A 328 14.41 25.21 26.30
CA ARG A 328 13.53 24.10 26.63
C ARG A 328 13.79 23.61 28.04
N LEU A 329 12.74 23.61 28.84
CA LEU A 329 12.75 23.12 30.20
C LEU A 329 11.88 21.87 30.30
N ARG A 330 12.36 20.90 31.04
CA ARG A 330 11.58 19.72 31.43
C ARG A 330 11.44 19.75 32.95
N ASP A 331 10.21 19.61 33.44
CA ASP A 331 9.88 19.49 34.85
C ASP A 331 9.14 18.19 35.08
N ASP A 332 9.83 17.17 35.60
CA ASP A 332 9.28 15.85 35.92
C ASP A 332 8.92 15.73 37.43
N ARG A 333 8.95 16.82 38.18
CA ARG A 333 8.60 16.81 39.60
C ARG A 333 7.13 16.52 39.80
N THR A 334 6.80 15.70 40.78
CA THR A 334 5.44 15.28 41.12
C THR A 334 4.59 16.35 41.79
N LYS A 335 5.18 17.49 42.16
CA LYS A 335 4.51 18.64 42.78
C LYS A 335 4.83 19.89 41.97
N ASP A 336 3.79 20.61 41.61
CA ASP A 336 3.90 21.92 40.96
C ASP A 336 4.26 22.99 42.02
N ASN A 337 5.57 23.18 42.18
CA ASN A 337 6.10 24.18 43.12
C ASN A 337 6.36 25.53 42.45
N GLY A 338 5.92 25.71 41.23
CA GLY A 338 6.22 26.88 40.42
C GLY A 338 7.73 27.04 40.19
N TRP A 339 8.08 27.53 39.04
CA TRP A 339 9.47 27.90 38.75
C TRP A 339 9.51 29.23 38.01
N LYS A 340 10.64 29.92 38.14
CA LYS A 340 10.89 31.18 37.46
C LYS A 340 12.24 31.06 36.78
N LEU A 341 12.24 31.20 35.46
CA LEU A 341 13.47 31.33 34.70
C LEU A 341 13.89 32.80 34.69
N THR A 342 15.09 33.08 35.17
CA THR A 342 15.71 34.41 35.07
C THR A 342 16.99 34.26 34.26
N ALA A 343 17.12 35.08 33.21
CA ALA A 343 18.38 35.22 32.45
C ALA A 343 19.03 36.56 32.85
N GLN A 344 20.27 36.50 33.22
CA GLN A 344 21.10 37.70 33.47
C GLN A 344 22.13 37.78 32.34
N LEU A 345 22.14 38.90 31.64
CA LEU A 345 23.19 39.19 30.67
C LEU A 345 24.41 39.74 31.42
N SER A 346 25.57 39.16 31.21
CA SER A 346 26.84 39.78 31.61
C SER A 346 27.17 40.94 30.67
N ASP A 347 28.06 41.80 31.10
CA ASP A 347 28.48 42.99 30.34
C ASP A 347 28.91 42.63 28.92
N PHE A 348 28.40 43.44 27.98
CA PHE A 348 28.85 43.32 26.58
C PHE A 348 30.28 43.84 26.52
N SER A 349 31.22 43.02 26.01
CA SER A 349 32.53 43.50 25.58
C SER A 349 32.42 43.90 24.11
N ASP A 350 32.75 45.14 23.80
CA ASP A 350 32.96 45.57 22.43
C ASP A 350 34.25 44.92 21.92
N GLU A 351 34.14 43.94 21.01
CA GLU A 351 35.23 43.55 20.12
C GLU A 351 35.00 44.15 18.75
#